data_2b834a643b27e65b49104c4737c85aeb
#
_entry.id   2b834a643b27e65b49104c4737c85aeb
#
_cell.length_a   1.000
_cell.length_b   1.000
_cell.length_c   1.000
_cell.angle_alpha   90.00
_cell.angle_beta   90.00
_cell.angle_gamma   90.00
#
_symmetry.space_group_name_H-M   'P 1'
#
loop_
_entity.id
_entity.type
_entity.pdbx_description
1 polymer ?
#
loop_
_entity_poly.entity_id
_entity_poly.type
_entity_poly.pdbx_seq_one_letter_code
_entity_poly.pdbx_strand_id
1 'polypeptide(L)'
;FASQEPLIEAPGMLSFSSSRRLAYIANFTDSCPEMAPAGWHLYVGTSVPEPAIGDFDEAAEIELLRADLRDTIPGFDEKARILSTVITRDGWPPQRAVAGFDLPHTTDIKGLWNVGDAVKEYANGGTTACAETAQLVVGEIIAEFPRES
;
A
#
# COMPACT_ATOMS: atom_id res chain seq x y z
N PHE A 1 -0.55 1.61 -14.00
CA PHE A 1 -0.87 1.35 -15.40
C PHE A 1 -2.38 1.26 -15.59
N ALA A 2 -2.81 1.49 -16.81
CA ALA A 2 -4.22 1.42 -17.16
C ALA A 2 -4.43 0.71 -18.50
N SER A 3 -5.64 0.21 -18.74
CA SER A 3 -6.04 -0.47 -19.96
C SER A 3 -7.49 -0.15 -20.33
N GLN A 4 -7.85 -0.24 -21.61
CA GLN A 4 -9.23 -0.16 -22.07
C GLN A 4 -9.98 -1.49 -22.02
N GLU A 5 -9.28 -2.58 -21.78
CA GLU A 5 -9.88 -3.90 -21.55
C GLU A 5 -9.42 -4.45 -20.19
N PRO A 6 -10.22 -5.29 -19.56
CA PRO A 6 -9.81 -5.95 -18.32
C PRO A 6 -8.54 -6.78 -18.54
N LEU A 7 -7.50 -6.54 -17.75
CA LEU A 7 -6.25 -7.31 -17.80
C LEU A 7 -6.23 -8.46 -16.78
N ILE A 8 -7.03 -8.33 -15.74
CA ILE A 8 -7.10 -9.28 -14.63
C ILE A 8 -8.58 -9.45 -14.29
N GLU A 9 -9.05 -10.68 -14.27
CA GLU A 9 -10.44 -11.02 -13.95
C GLU A 9 -10.70 -11.10 -12.43
N ALA A 10 -9.64 -11.17 -11.61
CA ALA A 10 -9.80 -11.28 -10.18
C ALA A 10 -10.07 -9.90 -9.54
N PRO A 11 -11.02 -9.84 -8.60
CA PRO A 11 -11.33 -8.62 -7.89
C PRO A 11 -10.23 -8.25 -6.88
N GLY A 12 -10.07 -6.95 -6.65
CA GLY A 12 -9.24 -6.43 -5.57
C GLY A 12 -7.73 -6.59 -5.80
N MET A 13 -7.05 -7.41 -4.99
CA MET A 13 -5.61 -7.55 -4.99
C MET A 13 -5.16 -9.00 -5.17
N LEU A 14 -4.28 -9.23 -6.14
CA LEU A 14 -3.58 -10.49 -6.36
C LEU A 14 -2.15 -10.42 -5.84
N SER A 15 -1.77 -11.33 -4.97
CA SER A 15 -0.40 -11.47 -4.45
C SER A 15 0.35 -12.59 -5.16
N PHE A 16 1.64 -12.41 -5.35
CA PHE A 16 2.51 -13.34 -6.08
C PHE A 16 3.65 -13.81 -5.17
N SER A 17 3.87 -15.11 -5.10
CA SER A 17 4.92 -15.71 -4.27
C SER A 17 6.11 -16.25 -5.06
N SER A 18 6.02 -16.30 -6.38
CA SER A 18 7.02 -16.92 -7.26
C SER A 18 7.54 -16.01 -8.37
N SER A 19 7.15 -14.74 -8.36
CA SER A 19 7.66 -13.71 -9.27
C SER A 19 9.07 -13.26 -8.87
N ARG A 20 9.79 -12.58 -9.77
CA ARG A 20 11.12 -12.03 -9.51
C ARG A 20 11.06 -10.87 -8.52
N ARG A 21 10.11 -9.94 -8.78
CA ARG A 21 9.95 -8.71 -8.01
C ARG A 21 8.50 -8.34 -7.73
N LEU A 22 7.56 -8.76 -8.58
CA LEU A 22 6.15 -8.43 -8.44
C LEU A 22 5.57 -9.04 -7.16
N ALA A 23 5.25 -8.21 -6.19
CA ALA A 23 4.65 -8.63 -4.93
C ALA A 23 3.13 -8.77 -5.06
N TYR A 24 2.48 -7.77 -5.65
CA TYR A 24 1.04 -7.81 -5.90
C TYR A 24 0.62 -6.86 -7.02
N ILE A 25 -0.58 -7.13 -7.57
CA ILE A 25 -1.31 -6.21 -8.44
C ILE A 25 -2.64 -5.88 -7.76
N ALA A 26 -2.94 -4.60 -7.61
CA ALA A 26 -4.24 -4.13 -7.17
C ALA A 26 -5.06 -3.65 -8.37
N ASN A 27 -6.31 -4.13 -8.49
CA ASN A 27 -7.29 -3.69 -9.46
C ASN A 27 -8.24 -2.67 -8.81
N PHE A 28 -7.92 -1.39 -8.93
CA PHE A 28 -8.68 -0.34 -8.25
C PHE A 28 -10.07 -0.14 -8.83
N THR A 29 -10.21 -0.22 -10.13
CA THR A 29 -11.49 0.03 -10.80
C THR A 29 -12.49 -1.10 -10.67
N ASP A 30 -12.08 -2.26 -10.18
CA ASP A 30 -13.01 -3.31 -9.80
C ASP A 30 -13.82 -2.93 -8.56
N SER A 31 -13.16 -2.33 -7.58
CA SER A 31 -13.80 -1.89 -6.33
C SER A 31 -14.37 -0.48 -6.41
N CYS A 32 -13.74 0.42 -7.16
CA CYS A 32 -14.07 1.83 -7.30
C CYS A 32 -13.99 2.25 -8.78
N PRO A 33 -15.00 1.96 -9.60
CA PRO A 33 -14.98 2.26 -11.05
C PRO A 33 -14.74 3.75 -11.36
N GLU A 34 -15.12 4.65 -10.48
CA GLU A 34 -14.92 6.09 -10.58
C GLU A 34 -13.46 6.55 -10.47
N MET A 35 -12.53 5.66 -10.14
CA MET A 35 -11.09 5.97 -10.10
C MET A 35 -10.46 6.08 -11.48
N ALA A 36 -11.19 5.73 -12.55
CA ALA A 36 -10.74 5.89 -13.92
C ALA A 36 -11.88 6.46 -14.81
N PRO A 37 -11.56 7.10 -15.95
CA PRO A 37 -12.56 7.44 -16.93
C PRO A 37 -13.34 6.22 -17.42
N ALA A 38 -14.59 6.43 -17.84
CA ALA A 38 -15.43 5.35 -18.35
C ALA A 38 -14.73 4.57 -19.48
N GLY A 39 -14.74 3.24 -19.38
CA GLY A 39 -14.07 2.33 -20.30
C GLY A 39 -12.56 2.15 -20.07
N TRP A 40 -12.05 2.65 -18.95
CA TRP A 40 -10.68 2.40 -18.50
C TRP A 40 -10.64 1.61 -17.19
N HIS A 41 -9.62 0.78 -17.08
CA HIS A 41 -9.29 0.00 -15.88
C HIS A 41 -7.95 0.49 -15.32
N LEU A 42 -7.90 0.73 -14.01
CA LEU A 42 -6.71 1.21 -13.31
C LEU A 42 -6.11 0.14 -12.41
N TYR A 43 -4.82 -0.06 -12.56
CA TYR A 43 -4.06 -1.05 -11.80
C TYR A 43 -2.80 -0.45 -11.18
N VAL A 44 -2.37 -1.02 -10.06
CA VAL A 44 -1.06 -0.77 -9.47
C VAL A 44 -0.33 -2.09 -9.30
N GLY A 45 0.81 -2.23 -9.97
CA GLY A 45 1.78 -3.29 -9.70
C GLY A 45 2.80 -2.80 -8.67
N THR A 46 3.00 -3.56 -7.62
CA THR A 46 3.95 -3.24 -6.55
C THR A 46 5.03 -4.29 -6.48
N SER A 47 6.26 -3.84 -6.32
CA SER A 47 7.42 -4.72 -6.14
C SER A 47 8.20 -4.36 -4.89
N VAL A 48 8.99 -5.32 -4.43
CA VAL A 48 10.00 -5.10 -3.40
C VAL A 48 11.34 -5.39 -4.04
N PRO A 49 12.29 -4.42 -4.04
CA PRO A 49 13.62 -4.62 -4.61
C PRO A 49 14.43 -5.63 -3.79
N GLU A 50 15.47 -6.15 -4.40
CA GLU A 50 16.43 -7.01 -3.73
C GLU A 50 17.85 -6.47 -3.93
N PRO A 51 18.52 -6.04 -2.86
CA PRO A 51 18.08 -6.11 -1.45
C PRO A 51 16.93 -5.13 -1.14
N ALA A 52 16.07 -5.50 -0.19
CA ALA A 52 14.96 -4.65 0.25
C ALA A 52 15.43 -3.43 1.06
N ILE A 53 16.64 -3.47 1.57
CA ILE A 53 17.29 -2.40 2.34
C ILE A 53 18.68 -2.17 1.75
N GLY A 54 19.07 -0.91 1.60
CA GLY A 54 20.35 -0.50 1.02
C GLY A 54 20.27 -0.12 -0.45
N ASP A 55 21.41 -0.07 -1.10
CA ASP A 55 21.49 0.36 -2.50
C ASP A 55 21.06 -0.76 -3.45
N PHE A 56 20.34 -0.38 -4.48
CA PHE A 56 19.95 -1.24 -5.59
C PHE A 56 19.94 -0.47 -6.92
N ASP A 57 20.04 -1.18 -8.01
CA ASP A 57 19.93 -0.62 -9.37
C ASP A 57 18.45 -0.43 -9.71
N GLU A 58 17.99 0.84 -9.69
CA GLU A 58 16.60 1.19 -9.96
C GLU A 58 16.14 0.75 -11.35
N ALA A 59 16.98 0.91 -12.36
CA ALA A 59 16.60 0.55 -13.72
C ALA A 59 16.45 -0.97 -13.88
N ALA A 60 17.36 -1.73 -13.28
CA ALA A 60 17.28 -3.19 -13.27
C ALA A 60 16.02 -3.68 -12.51
N GLU A 61 15.73 -3.10 -11.36
CA GLU A 61 14.54 -3.47 -10.58
C GLU A 61 13.22 -3.15 -11.31
N ILE A 62 13.14 -2.02 -12.00
CA ILE A 62 11.99 -1.68 -12.85
C ILE A 62 11.82 -2.69 -13.99
N GLU A 63 12.90 -3.08 -14.65
CA GLU A 63 12.82 -4.05 -15.75
C GLU A 63 12.44 -5.45 -15.25
N LEU A 64 12.89 -5.87 -14.07
CA LEU A 64 12.43 -7.12 -13.46
C LEU A 64 10.94 -7.09 -13.13
N LEU A 65 10.43 -5.98 -12.57
CA LEU A 65 9.00 -5.80 -12.34
C LEU A 65 8.21 -5.85 -13.66
N ARG A 66 8.69 -5.17 -14.70
CA ARG A 66 8.04 -5.20 -16.02
C ARG A 66 8.04 -6.59 -16.64
N ALA A 67 9.14 -7.33 -16.48
CA ALA A 67 9.21 -8.72 -16.93
C ALA A 67 8.15 -9.59 -16.23
N ASP A 68 8.00 -9.44 -14.91
CA ASP A 68 6.95 -10.15 -14.17
C ASP A 68 5.54 -9.78 -14.63
N LEU A 69 5.30 -8.48 -14.94
CA LEU A 69 4.00 -8.04 -15.47
C LEU A 69 3.70 -8.66 -16.85
N ARG A 70 4.70 -8.75 -17.73
CA ARG A 70 4.59 -9.44 -19.04
C ARG A 70 4.32 -10.94 -18.89
N ASP A 71 5.00 -11.59 -17.95
CA ASP A 71 4.81 -13.02 -17.68
C ASP A 71 3.43 -13.30 -17.06
N THR A 72 2.90 -12.34 -16.30
CA THR A 72 1.61 -12.49 -15.58
C THR A 72 0.40 -12.10 -16.43
N ILE A 73 0.54 -11.06 -17.25
CA ILE A 73 -0.56 -10.47 -18.04
C ILE A 73 -0.29 -10.70 -19.52
N PRO A 74 -0.99 -11.62 -20.19
CA PRO A 74 -0.83 -11.84 -21.63
C PRO A 74 -1.08 -10.59 -22.46
N GLY A 75 -0.10 -10.17 -23.27
CA GLY A 75 -0.19 -8.98 -24.09
C GLY A 75 -0.07 -7.67 -23.31
N PHE A 76 0.69 -7.67 -22.20
CA PHE A 76 0.85 -6.50 -21.34
C PHE A 76 1.31 -5.25 -22.11
N ASP A 77 2.34 -5.39 -22.93
CA ASP A 77 2.93 -4.23 -23.65
C ASP A 77 1.98 -3.63 -24.71
N GLU A 78 1.08 -4.44 -25.28
CA GLU A 78 0.11 -3.99 -26.27
C GLU A 78 -1.16 -3.40 -25.65
N LYS A 79 -1.55 -3.90 -24.47
CA LYS A 79 -2.82 -3.59 -23.80
C LYS A 79 -2.69 -2.56 -22.72
N ALA A 80 -1.59 -2.57 -21.99
CA ALA A 80 -1.37 -1.72 -20.84
C ALA A 80 -0.62 -0.43 -21.21
N ARG A 81 -1.11 0.68 -20.69
CA ARG A 81 -0.41 1.96 -20.70
C ARG A 81 0.18 2.22 -19.32
N ILE A 82 1.49 2.30 -19.22
CA ILE A 82 2.15 2.74 -17.98
C ILE A 82 1.91 4.24 -17.80
N LEU A 83 1.31 4.61 -16.70
CA LEU A 83 1.00 5.99 -16.37
C LEU A 83 2.12 6.63 -15.56
N SER A 84 2.67 5.88 -14.59
CA SER A 84 3.74 6.32 -13.70
C SER A 84 4.51 5.13 -13.17
N THR A 85 5.79 5.34 -12.89
CA THR A 85 6.62 4.42 -12.11
C THR A 85 7.25 5.24 -11.00
N VAL A 86 7.02 4.82 -9.76
CA VAL A 86 7.54 5.51 -8.57
C VAL A 86 8.44 4.54 -7.82
N ILE A 87 9.64 5.00 -7.50
CA ILE A 87 10.58 4.29 -6.62
C ILE A 87 10.66 5.07 -5.33
N THR A 88 10.47 4.38 -4.22
CA THR A 88 10.61 4.95 -2.89
C THR A 88 11.83 4.34 -2.22
N ARG A 89 12.71 5.22 -1.74
CA ARG A 89 13.91 4.86 -0.96
C ARG A 89 13.73 5.35 0.47
N ASP A 90 14.71 5.13 1.27
CA ASP A 90 14.99 5.58 2.65
C ASP A 90 14.00 6.51 3.33
N GLY A 91 12.93 6.67 3.16
CA GLY A 91 12.00 7.60 3.77
C GLY A 91 10.56 7.25 3.55
N TRP A 92 10.27 6.15 2.85
CA TRP A 92 8.87 5.81 2.73
C TRP A 92 8.57 4.33 2.95
N PRO A 93 7.62 4.06 3.76
CA PRO A 93 7.05 4.95 4.79
C PRO A 93 8.07 5.13 5.91
N PRO A 94 8.44 6.40 6.22
CA PRO A 94 9.60 6.69 7.07
C PRO A 94 9.50 6.13 8.48
N GLN A 95 8.31 5.87 8.96
CA GLN A 95 8.04 5.39 10.32
C GLN A 95 7.30 4.07 10.34
N ARG A 96 7.48 3.24 9.34
CA ARG A 96 7.02 1.86 9.49
C ARG A 96 7.83 1.19 10.57
N ALA A 97 7.20 0.99 11.71
CA ALA A 97 7.79 0.24 12.78
C ALA A 97 8.02 -1.20 12.31
N VAL A 98 9.20 -1.75 12.60
CA VAL A 98 9.46 -3.17 12.46
C VAL A 98 8.50 -3.90 13.41
N ALA A 99 7.94 -5.02 12.99
CA ALA A 99 7.03 -5.80 13.81
C ALA A 99 7.59 -6.04 15.22
N GLY A 100 6.81 -5.69 16.23
CA GLY A 100 7.23 -5.73 17.64
C GLY A 100 7.88 -4.45 18.17
N PHE A 101 8.07 -3.43 17.33
CA PHE A 101 8.59 -2.11 17.72
C PHE A 101 7.56 -1.00 17.45
N ASP A 102 6.29 -1.35 17.53
CA ASP A 102 5.22 -0.39 17.33
C ASP A 102 5.21 0.66 18.45
N LEU A 103 4.91 1.89 18.08
CA LEU A 103 4.80 2.99 19.05
C LEU A 103 3.54 2.81 19.91
N PRO A 104 3.59 3.16 21.20
CA PRO A 104 2.37 3.21 22.01
C PRO A 104 1.44 4.33 21.51
N HIS A 105 0.13 4.12 21.61
CA HIS A 105 -0.85 5.17 21.29
C HIS A 105 -0.85 6.30 22.33
N THR A 106 -0.50 6.01 23.56
CA THR A 106 -0.33 7.01 24.62
C THR A 106 1.08 7.59 24.63
N THR A 107 1.21 8.83 25.09
CA THR A 107 2.50 9.50 25.30
C THR A 107 2.64 9.99 26.74
N ASP A 108 3.85 10.35 27.15
CA ASP A 108 4.10 10.98 28.47
C ASP A 108 3.59 12.44 28.53
N ILE A 109 3.11 12.98 27.43
CA ILE A 109 2.58 14.33 27.32
C ILE A 109 1.05 14.27 27.42
N LYS A 110 0.50 14.89 28.46
CA LYS A 110 -0.96 14.97 28.62
C LYS A 110 -1.63 15.64 27.42
N GLY A 111 -2.64 15.00 26.86
CA GLY A 111 -3.38 15.52 25.72
C GLY A 111 -2.71 15.28 24.36
N LEU A 112 -1.66 14.44 24.31
CA LEU A 112 -1.00 14.03 23.08
C LEU A 112 -1.06 12.50 22.92
N TRP A 113 -1.57 12.06 21.79
CA TRP A 113 -1.65 10.65 21.40
C TRP A 113 -1.00 10.41 20.06
N ASN A 114 -0.51 9.20 19.85
CA ASN A 114 -0.05 8.70 18.55
C ASN A 114 -1.20 7.95 17.86
N VAL A 115 -1.36 8.15 16.56
CA VAL A 115 -2.34 7.46 15.72
C VAL A 115 -1.67 7.07 14.40
N GLY A 116 -2.02 5.92 13.87
CA GLY A 116 -1.57 5.52 12.54
C GLY A 116 -1.00 4.11 12.46
N ASP A 117 -0.47 3.75 11.30
CA ASP A 117 0.05 2.42 10.98
C ASP A 117 1.22 1.99 11.88
N ALA A 118 1.97 2.93 12.44
CA ALA A 118 3.09 2.66 13.34
C ALA A 118 2.68 2.49 14.82
N VAL A 119 1.39 2.54 15.15
CA VAL A 119 0.86 2.56 16.52
C VAL A 119 -0.06 1.35 16.77
N LYS A 120 0.14 0.28 16.04
CA LYS A 120 -0.70 -0.92 16.15
C LYS A 120 -0.23 -1.85 17.27
N GLU A 121 -1.16 -2.39 18.02
CA GLU A 121 -0.89 -3.42 19.04
C GLU A 121 -0.78 -4.83 18.45
N TYR A 122 -1.28 -5.05 17.23
CA TYR A 122 -1.34 -6.36 16.57
C TYR A 122 -0.73 -6.29 15.16
N ALA A 123 -0.62 -7.44 14.52
CA ALA A 123 -0.07 -7.59 13.17
C ALA A 123 -0.93 -6.96 12.04
N ASN A 124 -1.80 -6.02 12.35
CA ASN A 124 -2.51 -5.20 11.39
C ASN A 124 -1.57 -4.20 10.73
N GLY A 125 -1.93 -3.71 9.57
CA GLY A 125 -1.12 -2.76 8.82
C GLY A 125 -1.96 -1.84 7.93
N GLY A 126 -1.32 -0.79 7.46
CA GLY A 126 -1.89 0.13 6.50
C GLY A 126 -3.15 0.86 7.02
N THR A 127 -4.11 1.05 6.14
CA THR A 127 -5.32 1.83 6.42
C THR A 127 -6.20 1.24 7.53
N THR A 128 -6.23 -0.07 7.69
CA THR A 128 -6.97 -0.73 8.76
C THR A 128 -6.40 -0.34 10.12
N ALA A 129 -5.09 -0.45 10.30
CA ALA A 129 -4.42 -0.04 11.54
C ALA A 129 -4.62 1.46 11.84
N CYS A 130 -4.58 2.31 10.81
CA CYS A 130 -4.88 3.74 10.96
C CYS A 130 -6.31 3.97 11.49
N ALA A 131 -7.29 3.27 10.95
CA ALA A 131 -8.69 3.41 11.36
C ALA A 131 -8.92 2.91 12.79
N GLU A 132 -8.38 1.74 13.13
CA GLU A 132 -8.51 1.13 14.45
C GLU A 132 -7.84 1.97 15.54
N THR A 133 -6.62 2.44 15.31
CA THR A 133 -5.93 3.31 16.26
C THR A 133 -6.59 4.67 16.42
N ALA A 134 -7.19 5.22 15.35
CA ALA A 134 -7.99 6.43 15.42
C ALA A 134 -9.24 6.23 16.30
N GLN A 135 -9.95 5.12 16.14
CA GLN A 135 -11.12 4.80 16.97
C GLN A 135 -10.73 4.65 18.45
N LEU A 136 -9.65 3.95 18.72
CA LEU A 136 -9.13 3.76 20.09
C LEU A 136 -8.83 5.12 20.75
N VAL A 137 -8.03 5.95 20.10
CA VAL A 137 -7.62 7.25 20.64
C VAL A 137 -8.80 8.20 20.78
N VAL A 138 -9.74 8.25 19.83
CA VAL A 138 -10.96 9.05 19.96
C VAL A 138 -11.78 8.61 21.17
N GLY A 139 -11.89 7.30 21.41
CA GLY A 139 -12.57 6.78 22.61
C GLY A 139 -11.92 7.27 23.90
N GLU A 140 -10.60 7.27 23.99
CA GLU A 140 -9.84 7.77 25.14
C GLU A 140 -10.01 9.30 25.33
N ILE A 141 -9.92 10.06 24.24
CA ILE A 141 -10.13 11.52 24.28
C ILE A 141 -11.54 11.86 24.82
N ILE A 142 -12.57 11.17 24.34
CA ILE A 142 -13.95 11.39 24.81
C ILE A 142 -14.09 11.04 26.30
N ALA A 143 -13.41 9.99 26.74
CA ALA A 143 -13.43 9.58 28.15
C ALA A 143 -12.69 10.56 29.05
N GLU A 144 -11.56 11.10 28.60
CA GLU A 144 -10.75 12.07 29.36
C GLU A 144 -11.36 13.48 29.34
N PHE A 145 -12.00 13.89 28.26
CA PHE A 145 -12.60 15.21 28.07
C PHE A 145 -14.09 15.09 27.73
N PRO A 146 -14.94 14.67 28.71
CA PRO A 146 -16.37 14.56 28.46
C PRO A 146 -16.95 15.94 28.14
N ARG A 147 -17.83 16.01 27.14
CA ARG A 147 -18.53 17.26 26.83
C ARG A 147 -19.41 17.65 28.02
N GLU A 148 -19.23 18.86 28.52
CA GLU A 148 -20.20 19.47 29.45
C GLU A 148 -21.53 19.58 28.71
N SER A 149 -22.59 19.01 29.30
CA SER A 149 -23.98 19.03 28.80
C SER A 149 -24.67 20.33 29.12
#